data_80a72e390237c21ca3d41236bb16eb02
#
_entry.id   80a72e390237c21ca3d41236bb16eb02
#
_cell.length_a   1.000
_cell.length_b   1.000
_cell.length_c   1.000
_cell.angle_alpha   90.00
_cell.angle_beta   90.00
_cell.angle_gamma   90.00
#
_symmetry.space_group_name_H-M   'P 1'
#
loop_
_entity.id
_entity.type
_entity.pdbx_description
1 polymer ?
#
loop_
_entity_poly.entity_id
_entity_poly.type
_entity_poly.pdbx_seq_one_letter_code
_entity_poly.pdbx_strand_id
1 'polypeptide(L)'
;MGGLKGRGARHGIDAPGGKAQLIDESYNANPASMRATLAQLGQTPSGRRIAVLGSMKELGDFAPAFHAQLAEPVSTANVDYAVLVGDEMRALAREMGKEACNALGKPIGWAHCENAGEAIAALQEFGLAGGDAVLVKGSNSVGLARVVDHFTAREG
;
A
#
# COMPACT_ATOMS: atom_id res chain seq x y z
N MET A 1 4.64 -8.28 -19.44
CA MET A 1 5.02 -6.86 -19.39
C MET A 1 4.16 -6.12 -18.39
N GLY A 2 4.76 -5.34 -17.51
CA GLY A 2 4.01 -4.56 -16.54
C GLY A 2 3.35 -3.35 -17.19
N GLY A 3 2.57 -2.60 -16.44
CA GLY A 3 1.99 -1.35 -16.87
C GLY A 3 3.01 -0.21 -16.97
N LEU A 4 2.53 1.00 -17.17
CA LEU A 4 3.37 2.17 -17.19
C LEU A 4 3.86 2.51 -15.78
N LYS A 5 5.04 3.13 -15.69
CA LYS A 5 5.61 3.57 -14.42
C LYS A 5 4.58 4.38 -13.65
N GLY A 6 4.32 4.01 -12.40
CA GLY A 6 3.33 4.64 -11.54
C GLY A 6 1.88 4.29 -11.84
N ARG A 7 1.61 3.55 -12.90
CA ARG A 7 0.25 3.24 -13.36
C ARG A 7 0.09 1.75 -13.65
N GLY A 8 0.41 0.91 -12.65
CA GLY A 8 0.24 -0.52 -12.75
C GLY A 8 1.48 -1.28 -13.18
N ALA A 9 2.64 -0.64 -13.23
CA ALA A 9 3.89 -1.33 -13.51
C ALA A 9 4.17 -2.36 -12.41
N ARG A 10 4.60 -3.55 -12.82
CA ARG A 10 4.91 -4.63 -11.88
C ARG A 10 6.40 -4.94 -11.92
N HIS A 11 6.99 -5.07 -10.74
CA HIS A 11 8.41 -5.32 -10.59
C HIS A 11 8.65 -6.52 -9.69
N GLY A 12 9.50 -7.45 -10.14
CA GLY A 12 10.02 -8.47 -9.24
C GLY A 12 11.21 -7.90 -8.48
N ILE A 13 11.18 -7.97 -7.17
CA ILE A 13 12.27 -7.46 -6.32
C ILE A 13 12.84 -8.59 -5.49
N ASP A 14 14.16 -8.57 -5.30
CA ASP A 14 14.82 -9.57 -4.48
C ASP A 14 14.48 -9.39 -3.01
N ALA A 15 14.18 -10.50 -2.34
CA ALA A 15 13.86 -10.50 -0.92
C ALA A 15 14.31 -11.83 -0.33
N PRO A 16 14.50 -11.90 0.99
CA PRO A 16 14.85 -13.18 1.62
C PRO A 16 13.83 -14.25 1.27
N GLY A 17 14.30 -15.37 0.76
CA GLY A 17 13.45 -16.48 0.38
C GLY A 17 12.97 -16.46 -1.06
N GLY A 18 13.28 -15.43 -1.84
CA GLY A 18 12.93 -15.39 -3.27
C GLY A 18 12.59 -14.03 -3.79
N LYS A 19 11.61 -13.94 -4.67
CA LYS A 19 11.16 -12.68 -5.25
C LYS A 19 9.85 -12.24 -4.63
N ALA A 20 9.77 -10.96 -4.31
CA ALA A 20 8.52 -10.28 -3.99
C ALA A 20 8.04 -9.52 -5.23
N GLN A 21 6.74 -9.33 -5.35
CA GLN A 21 6.16 -8.55 -6.45
C GLN A 21 5.77 -7.18 -5.94
N LEU A 22 6.28 -6.12 -6.57
CA LEU A 22 5.89 -4.75 -6.25
C LEU A 22 5.01 -4.22 -7.36
N ILE A 23 3.84 -3.71 -7.00
CA ILE A 23 2.85 -3.17 -7.94
C ILE A 23 2.87 -1.65 -7.78
N ASP A 24 3.33 -0.95 -8.81
CA ASP A 24 3.52 0.49 -8.78
C ASP A 24 2.27 1.22 -9.30
N GLU A 25 1.47 1.73 -8.36
CA GLU A 25 0.33 2.61 -8.66
C GLU A 25 0.54 3.99 -8.03
N SER A 26 1.79 4.43 -7.97
CA SER A 26 2.19 5.64 -7.24
C SER A 26 1.89 6.94 -7.97
N TYR A 27 1.38 6.88 -9.21
CA TYR A 27 1.12 8.08 -10.00
C TYR A 27 -0.06 8.90 -9.48
N ASN A 28 -1.14 8.23 -9.07
CA ASN A 28 -2.34 8.92 -8.62
C ASN A 28 -3.21 8.01 -7.75
N ALA A 29 -4.13 8.62 -7.02
CA ALA A 29 -5.09 7.89 -6.21
C ALA A 29 -6.36 8.70 -6.02
N ASN A 30 -7.50 8.03 -6.15
CA ASN A 30 -8.81 8.53 -5.76
C ASN A 30 -9.59 7.38 -5.13
N PRO A 31 -10.76 7.65 -4.51
CA PRO A 31 -11.47 6.58 -3.81
C PRO A 31 -11.79 5.37 -4.68
N ALA A 32 -12.23 5.58 -5.91
CA ALA A 32 -12.58 4.48 -6.81
C ALA A 32 -11.36 3.66 -7.21
N SER A 33 -10.26 4.34 -7.58
CA SER A 33 -9.04 3.63 -7.99
C SER A 33 -8.37 2.91 -6.82
N MET A 34 -8.45 3.45 -5.62
CA MET A 34 -7.95 2.79 -4.42
C MET A 34 -8.69 1.47 -4.19
N ARG A 35 -10.03 1.48 -4.28
CA ARG A 35 -10.81 0.26 -4.11
C ARG A 35 -10.49 -0.77 -5.18
N ALA A 36 -10.39 -0.32 -6.43
CA ALA A 36 -10.12 -1.22 -7.56
C ALA A 36 -8.75 -1.89 -7.41
N THR A 37 -7.72 -1.13 -7.08
CA THR A 37 -6.37 -1.69 -6.94
C THR A 37 -6.23 -2.57 -5.71
N LEU A 38 -6.91 -2.25 -4.61
CA LEU A 38 -6.93 -3.12 -3.45
C LEU A 38 -7.62 -4.45 -3.77
N ALA A 39 -8.72 -4.40 -4.52
CA ALA A 39 -9.40 -5.63 -4.96
C ALA A 39 -8.46 -6.50 -5.81
N GLN A 40 -7.71 -5.88 -6.71
CA GLN A 40 -6.72 -6.60 -7.53
C GLN A 40 -5.61 -7.20 -6.67
N LEU A 41 -5.15 -6.48 -5.66
CA LEU A 41 -4.16 -7.01 -4.72
C LEU A 41 -4.71 -8.25 -4.02
N GLY A 42 -5.97 -8.19 -3.59
CA GLY A 42 -6.62 -9.32 -2.92
C GLY A 42 -6.70 -10.57 -3.78
N GLN A 43 -6.72 -10.41 -5.11
CA GLN A 43 -6.76 -11.52 -6.06
C GLN A 43 -5.39 -11.94 -6.56
N THR A 44 -4.34 -11.21 -6.20
CA THR A 44 -2.98 -11.53 -6.62
C THR A 44 -2.45 -12.73 -5.81
N PRO A 45 -2.01 -13.81 -6.47
CA PRO A 45 -1.42 -14.94 -5.75
C PRO A 45 -0.17 -14.48 -4.99
N SER A 46 -0.14 -14.71 -3.68
CA SER A 46 0.97 -14.26 -2.85
C SER A 46 0.94 -14.95 -1.49
N GLY A 47 2.09 -14.96 -0.83
CA GLY A 47 2.18 -15.43 0.55
C GLY A 47 1.61 -14.40 1.52
N ARG A 48 2.06 -13.15 1.38
CA ARG A 48 1.55 -12.03 2.18
C ARG A 48 1.21 -10.87 1.26
N ARG A 49 0.26 -10.04 1.70
CA ARG A 49 -0.15 -8.84 0.97
C ARG A 49 0.15 -7.62 1.81
N ILE A 50 0.93 -6.72 1.24
CA ILE A 50 1.33 -5.48 1.89
C ILE A 50 0.79 -4.31 1.04
N ALA A 51 0.14 -3.35 1.68
CA ALA A 51 -0.41 -2.18 0.99
C ALA A 51 0.25 -0.92 1.54
N VAL A 52 0.93 -0.18 0.67
CA VAL A 52 1.48 1.14 0.99
C VAL A 52 0.54 2.15 0.37
N LEU A 53 -0.25 2.81 1.20
CA LEU A 53 -1.34 3.67 0.76
C LEU A 53 -1.06 5.11 1.16
N GLY A 54 -0.94 5.98 0.17
CA GLY A 54 -0.74 7.40 0.40
C GLY A 54 -2.03 8.18 0.35
N SER A 55 -2.03 9.34 0.99
CA SER A 55 -3.17 10.24 1.02
C SER A 55 -3.72 10.52 -0.36
N MET A 56 -5.04 10.58 -0.44
CA MET A 56 -5.74 11.04 -1.64
C MET A 56 -5.97 12.54 -1.51
N LYS A 57 -5.58 13.29 -2.52
CA LYS A 57 -5.67 14.76 -2.50
C LYS A 57 -6.94 15.25 -3.19
N GLU A 58 -7.26 16.51 -2.99
CA GLU A 58 -8.36 17.20 -3.68
C GLU A 58 -9.75 16.66 -3.35
N LEU A 59 -9.93 16.09 -2.15
CA LEU A 59 -11.24 15.59 -1.70
C LEU A 59 -12.00 16.59 -0.84
N GLY A 60 -11.39 17.72 -0.51
CA GLY A 60 -12.03 18.77 0.27
C GLY A 60 -12.48 18.27 1.64
N ASP A 61 -13.68 18.69 2.05
CA ASP A 61 -14.23 18.32 3.36
C ASP A 61 -14.57 16.84 3.49
N PHE A 62 -14.62 16.12 2.38
CA PHE A 62 -14.91 14.69 2.38
C PHE A 62 -13.66 13.83 2.60
N ALA A 63 -12.48 14.44 2.70
CA ALA A 63 -11.24 13.68 2.83
C ALA A 63 -11.25 12.71 4.02
N PRO A 64 -11.65 13.11 5.23
CA PRO A 64 -11.64 12.17 6.35
C PRO A 64 -12.52 10.95 6.11
N ALA A 65 -13.74 11.15 5.60
CA ALA A 65 -14.66 10.04 5.37
C ALA A 65 -14.13 9.09 4.30
N PHE A 66 -13.63 9.62 3.18
CA PHE A 66 -13.11 8.77 2.12
C PHE A 66 -11.88 7.97 2.55
N HIS A 67 -11.01 8.55 3.37
CA HIS A 67 -9.86 7.81 3.87
C HIS A 67 -10.28 6.73 4.87
N ALA A 68 -11.19 7.06 5.80
CA ALA A 68 -11.68 6.07 6.77
C ALA A 68 -12.38 4.89 6.08
N GLN A 69 -13.09 5.15 4.99
CA GLN A 69 -13.81 4.10 4.25
C GLN A 69 -12.89 3.08 3.59
N LEU A 70 -11.60 3.36 3.48
CA LEU A 70 -10.65 2.39 2.93
C LEU A 70 -10.41 1.19 3.84
N ALA A 71 -10.83 1.26 5.11
CA ALA A 71 -10.67 0.14 6.04
C ALA A 71 -11.34 -1.13 5.50
N GLU A 72 -12.53 -1.01 4.91
CA GLU A 72 -13.23 -2.17 4.35
C GLU A 72 -12.49 -2.80 3.16
N PRO A 73 -12.12 -2.06 2.11
CA PRO A 73 -11.39 -2.67 1.01
C PRO A 73 -10.02 -3.23 1.43
N VAL A 74 -9.35 -2.63 2.41
CA VAL A 74 -8.10 -3.19 2.95
C VAL A 74 -8.37 -4.55 3.60
N SER A 75 -9.41 -4.64 4.40
CA SER A 75 -9.80 -5.89 5.05
C SER A 75 -10.20 -6.95 4.03
N THR A 76 -11.04 -6.59 3.07
CA THR A 76 -11.54 -7.51 2.04
C THR A 76 -10.42 -8.04 1.15
N ALA A 77 -9.38 -7.24 0.92
CA ALA A 77 -8.23 -7.63 0.13
C ALA A 77 -7.29 -8.60 0.86
N ASN A 78 -7.59 -8.94 2.11
CA ASN A 78 -6.74 -9.81 2.94
C ASN A 78 -5.33 -9.27 3.12
N VAL A 79 -5.22 -7.95 3.31
CA VAL A 79 -3.93 -7.31 3.58
C VAL A 79 -3.40 -7.79 4.93
N ASP A 80 -2.11 -8.09 4.96
CA ASP A 80 -1.43 -8.50 6.19
C ASP A 80 -0.77 -7.33 6.89
N TYR A 81 -0.29 -6.36 6.13
CA TYR A 81 0.37 -5.18 6.68
C TYR A 81 0.09 -3.95 5.79
N ALA A 82 -0.27 -2.85 6.41
CA ALA A 82 -0.57 -1.60 5.71
C ALA A 82 0.33 -0.48 6.20
N VAL A 83 0.95 0.25 5.27
CA VAL A 83 1.72 1.44 5.57
C VAL A 83 0.92 2.63 5.06
N LEU A 84 0.47 3.48 5.97
CA LEU A 84 -0.42 4.60 5.68
C LEU A 84 0.40 5.88 5.67
N VAL A 85 0.48 6.56 4.53
CA VAL A 85 1.41 7.67 4.33
C VAL A 85 0.65 8.98 4.10
N GLY A 86 0.91 9.96 4.93
CA GLY A 86 0.35 11.29 4.82
C GLY A 86 -0.64 11.63 5.92
N ASP A 87 -0.89 12.92 6.07
CA ASP A 87 -1.73 13.41 7.17
C ASP A 87 -3.17 12.95 7.07
N GLU A 88 -3.74 12.95 5.87
CA GLU A 88 -5.12 12.54 5.65
C GLU A 88 -5.36 11.07 6.02
N MET A 89 -4.32 10.26 5.99
CA MET A 89 -4.42 8.85 6.37
C MET A 89 -4.64 8.62 7.86
N ARG A 90 -4.58 9.66 8.68
CA ARG A 90 -4.95 9.55 10.11
C ARG A 90 -6.36 9.04 10.29
N ALA A 91 -7.28 9.43 9.41
CA ALA A 91 -8.67 8.97 9.49
C ALA A 91 -8.75 7.46 9.31
N LEU A 92 -7.98 6.90 8.37
CA LEU A 92 -7.93 5.45 8.18
C LEU A 92 -7.26 4.76 9.35
N ALA A 93 -6.17 5.34 9.87
CA ALA A 93 -5.47 4.80 11.03
C ALA A 93 -6.41 4.68 12.23
N ARG A 94 -7.22 5.70 12.49
CA ARG A 94 -8.20 5.67 13.57
C ARG A 94 -9.26 4.59 13.35
N GLU A 95 -9.71 4.46 12.13
CA GLU A 95 -10.73 3.45 11.79
C GLU A 95 -10.18 2.03 11.97
N MET A 96 -8.95 1.79 11.58
CA MET A 96 -8.31 0.48 11.74
C MET A 96 -8.03 0.14 13.20
N GLY A 97 -7.51 1.10 13.96
CA GLY A 97 -7.22 0.88 15.38
C GLY A 97 -6.32 -0.31 15.62
N LYS A 98 -6.38 -0.85 16.84
CA LYS A 98 -5.53 -1.98 17.24
C LYS A 98 -6.12 -3.34 16.89
N GLU A 99 -7.41 -3.37 16.55
CA GLU A 99 -8.14 -4.62 16.37
C GLU A 99 -8.51 -4.87 14.91
N ALA A 100 -7.88 -4.16 13.98
CA ALA A 100 -8.15 -4.36 12.55
C ALA A 100 -7.86 -5.81 12.17
N CYS A 101 -8.82 -6.43 11.47
CA CYS A 101 -8.70 -7.79 10.98
C CYS A 101 -9.06 -7.82 9.50
N ASN A 102 -8.41 -8.74 8.76
CA ASN A 102 -8.78 -8.95 7.37
C ASN A 102 -9.98 -9.90 7.27
N ALA A 103 -10.44 -10.17 6.05
CA ALA A 103 -11.61 -11.00 5.80
C ALA A 103 -11.44 -12.44 6.28
N LEU A 104 -10.19 -12.90 6.45
CA LEU A 104 -9.88 -14.23 7.00
C LEU A 104 -9.82 -14.23 8.52
N GLY A 105 -10.08 -13.10 9.18
CA GLY A 105 -10.02 -12.98 10.63
C GLY A 105 -8.61 -12.81 11.17
N LYS A 106 -7.61 -12.61 10.33
CA LYS A 106 -6.24 -12.38 10.76
C LYS A 106 -6.01 -10.92 11.08
N PRO A 107 -5.23 -10.61 12.12
CA PRO A 107 -4.90 -9.22 12.44
C PRO A 107 -4.17 -8.55 11.29
N ILE A 108 -4.48 -7.28 11.06
CA ILE A 108 -3.74 -6.45 10.11
C ILE A 108 -2.79 -5.56 10.90
N GLY A 109 -1.48 -5.74 10.69
CA GLY A 109 -0.50 -4.81 11.20
C GLY A 109 -0.51 -3.53 10.35
N TRP A 110 -0.24 -2.38 10.95
CA TRP A 110 -0.16 -1.15 10.18
C TRP A 110 0.75 -0.13 10.87
N ALA A 111 1.25 0.81 10.07
CA ALA A 111 2.03 1.94 10.55
C ALA A 111 1.54 3.20 9.84
N HIS A 112 1.51 4.32 10.55
CA HIS A 112 1.20 5.63 9.97
C HIS A 112 2.49 6.42 9.82
N CYS A 113 2.76 6.89 8.63
CA CYS A 113 3.99 7.59 8.26
C CYS A 113 3.66 8.96 7.69
N GLU A 114 4.57 9.91 7.83
CA GLU A 114 4.36 11.26 7.30
C GLU A 114 4.83 11.39 5.85
N ASN A 115 5.80 10.57 5.44
CA ASN A 115 6.42 10.71 4.12
C ASN A 115 6.95 9.37 3.60
N ALA A 116 7.43 9.38 2.36
CA ALA A 116 7.95 8.18 1.71
C ALA A 116 9.19 7.61 2.42
N GLY A 117 10.04 8.47 2.97
CA GLY A 117 11.22 8.00 3.72
C GLY A 117 10.84 7.15 4.92
N GLU A 118 9.84 7.58 5.68
CA GLU A 118 9.33 6.81 6.82
C GLU A 118 8.66 5.52 6.36
N ALA A 119 7.98 5.57 5.22
CA ALA A 119 7.35 4.36 4.66
C ALA A 119 8.40 3.32 4.29
N ILE A 120 9.51 3.75 3.70
CA ILE A 120 10.62 2.85 3.38
C ILE A 120 11.15 2.20 4.66
N ALA A 121 11.36 3.00 5.70
CA ALA A 121 11.84 2.48 6.99
C ALA A 121 10.86 1.46 7.58
N ALA A 122 9.55 1.74 7.49
CA ALA A 122 8.53 0.81 8.00
C ALA A 122 8.56 -0.51 7.25
N LEU A 123 8.72 -0.49 5.93
CA LEU A 123 8.81 -1.71 5.12
C LEU A 123 10.08 -2.49 5.43
N GLN A 124 11.19 -1.80 5.67
CA GLN A 124 12.45 -2.46 6.03
C GLN A 124 12.34 -3.12 7.40
N GLU A 125 11.68 -2.47 8.34
CA GLU A 125 11.46 -3.03 9.68
C GLU A 125 10.52 -4.24 9.63
N PHE A 126 9.46 -4.16 8.82
CA PHE A 126 8.54 -5.28 8.63
C PHE A 126 9.26 -6.49 8.01
N GLY A 127 10.15 -6.22 7.06
CA GLY A 127 10.93 -7.26 6.40
C GLY A 127 10.17 -7.95 5.27
N LEU A 128 10.29 -7.41 4.05
CA LEU A 128 9.71 -8.06 2.88
C LEU A 128 10.39 -9.41 2.64
N ALA A 129 9.64 -10.36 2.14
CA ALA A 129 10.12 -11.72 1.89
C ALA A 129 9.64 -12.22 0.54
N GLY A 130 10.28 -13.27 0.05
CA GLY A 130 9.85 -13.93 -1.19
C GLY A 130 8.40 -14.37 -1.09
N GLY A 131 7.64 -14.17 -2.15
CA GLY A 131 6.22 -14.45 -2.17
C GLY A 131 5.31 -13.29 -1.78
N ASP A 132 5.88 -12.20 -1.24
CA ASP A 132 5.08 -11.04 -0.88
C ASP A 132 4.58 -10.29 -2.13
N ALA A 133 3.38 -9.73 -2.04
CA ALA A 133 2.87 -8.78 -3.02
C ALA A 133 2.72 -7.44 -2.32
N VAL A 134 3.34 -6.39 -2.87
CA VAL A 134 3.35 -5.05 -2.29
C VAL A 134 2.70 -4.07 -3.27
N LEU A 135 1.57 -3.50 -2.89
CA LEU A 135 0.92 -2.43 -3.65
C LEU A 135 1.41 -1.08 -3.12
N VAL A 136 1.82 -0.20 -4.02
CA VAL A 136 2.21 1.17 -3.66
C VAL A 136 1.30 2.13 -4.41
N LYS A 137 0.41 2.82 -3.70
CA LYS A 137 -0.58 3.70 -4.31
C LYS A 137 -0.85 4.95 -3.47
N GLY A 138 -0.84 6.10 -4.11
CA GLY A 138 -1.15 7.37 -3.47
C GLY A 138 -1.21 8.48 -4.49
N SER A 139 -1.65 9.68 -4.09
CA SER A 139 -1.58 10.84 -4.96
C SER A 139 -0.12 11.15 -5.29
N ASN A 140 0.12 11.61 -6.51
CA ASN A 140 1.49 11.86 -6.97
C ASN A 140 2.27 12.78 -6.02
N SER A 141 1.60 13.79 -5.45
CA SER A 141 2.24 14.73 -4.52
C SER A 141 2.71 14.11 -3.20
N VAL A 142 2.22 12.93 -2.85
CA VAL A 142 2.69 12.22 -1.65
C VAL A 142 4.11 11.68 -1.86
N GLY A 143 4.50 11.45 -3.12
CA GLY A 143 5.88 11.07 -3.42
C GLY A 143 6.19 9.60 -3.24
N LEU A 144 5.20 8.72 -3.30
CA LEU A 144 5.43 7.29 -3.11
C LEU A 144 6.26 6.65 -4.23
N ALA A 145 6.48 7.35 -5.34
CA ALA A 145 7.42 6.88 -6.35
C ALA A 145 8.80 6.64 -5.75
N ARG A 146 9.18 7.37 -4.68
CA ARG A 146 10.43 7.12 -3.96
C ARG A 146 10.49 5.73 -3.33
N VAL A 147 9.35 5.24 -2.84
CA VAL A 147 9.27 3.88 -2.29
C VAL A 147 9.55 2.87 -3.38
N VAL A 148 8.89 3.04 -4.53
CA VAL A 148 9.10 2.17 -5.69
C VAL A 148 10.57 2.20 -6.12
N ASP A 149 11.12 3.39 -6.30
CA ASP A 149 12.50 3.54 -6.76
C ASP A 149 13.50 2.91 -5.77
N HIS A 150 13.25 3.05 -4.48
CA HIS A 150 14.13 2.48 -3.46
C HIS A 150 14.24 0.95 -3.59
N PHE A 151 13.10 0.27 -3.75
CA PHE A 151 13.09 -1.19 -3.79
C PHE A 151 13.43 -1.75 -5.16
N THR A 152 13.20 -1.01 -6.24
CA THR A 152 13.53 -1.46 -7.58
C THR A 152 14.95 -1.14 -8.01
N ALA A 153 15.63 -0.21 -7.34
CA ALA A 153 16.99 0.18 -7.67
C ALA A 153 17.99 -0.99 -7.59
N ARG A 154 17.63 -2.05 -6.85
CA ARG A 154 18.48 -3.24 -6.68
C ARG A 154 18.18 -4.34 -7.68
N GLU A 155 17.24 -4.10 -8.56
CA GLU A 155 16.79 -5.09 -9.53
C GLU A 155 17.81 -5.34 -10.62
N GLY A 156 18.57 -4.35 -10.92
CA GLY A 156 19.52 -4.31 -12.03
C GLY A 156 20.59 -5.33 -12.01
#